data_82d32f57aebee1430fc1191bf843c372
#
_entry.id   82d32f57aebee1430fc1191bf843c372
#
_cell.length_a   1.000
_cell.length_b   1.000
_cell.length_c   1.000
_cell.angle_alpha   90.00
_cell.angle_beta   90.00
_cell.angle_gamma   90.00
#
_symmetry.space_group_name_H-M   'P 1'
#
loop_
_entity.id
_entity.type
_entity.pdbx_description
1 polymer ?
#
loop_
_entity_poly.entity_id
_entity_poly.type
_entity_poly.pdbx_seq_one_letter_code
_entity_poly.pdbx_strand_id
1 'polypeptide(L)'
;VVARQDQTELRRLRGEEKGESRMQALVKFGRTDGAVELRDVSEPTIGPDQVLLEVRAAGVCGSDLHMWREHQSWAIKLPLVLGHEFCGVIAEVGRNVTNFEVGERVACETAAQVCGHCVYCLSGSYNMCPTRLGYGALADGAFTRYVAARPQILHRIPDNVPFEHAALVEPICVAYNALVEKTEMKPGDLVVIQGPGPIGIM
;
A
#
# COMPACT_ATOMS: atom_id res chain seq x y z
N VAL A 1 -23.62 5.96 -26.29
CA VAL A 1 -23.91 5.28 -25.01
C VAL A 1 -23.46 3.85 -25.17
N VAL A 2 -22.21 3.55 -24.79
CA VAL A 2 -21.69 2.18 -24.77
C VAL A 2 -22.05 1.62 -23.40
N ALA A 3 -22.93 0.62 -23.38
CA ALA A 3 -23.31 -0.09 -22.16
C ALA A 3 -22.04 -0.73 -21.56
N ARG A 4 -21.67 -0.34 -20.36
CA ARG A 4 -20.65 -1.02 -19.53
C ARG A 4 -21.20 -2.44 -19.28
N GLN A 5 -20.64 -3.44 -19.94
CA GLN A 5 -20.93 -4.83 -19.59
C GLN A 5 -20.32 -5.10 -18.21
N ASP A 6 -21.19 -5.48 -17.28
CA ASP A 6 -20.82 -5.84 -15.91
C ASP A 6 -19.86 -7.05 -15.96
N GLN A 7 -18.61 -6.82 -15.55
CA GLN A 7 -17.59 -7.87 -15.50
C GLN A 7 -17.98 -9.02 -14.56
N THR A 8 -18.85 -8.75 -13.59
CA THR A 8 -19.43 -9.76 -12.68
C THR A 8 -20.36 -10.71 -13.45
N GLU A 9 -21.09 -10.19 -14.45
CA GLU A 9 -21.98 -10.97 -15.30
C GLU A 9 -21.20 -11.80 -16.32
N LEU A 10 -20.10 -11.29 -16.86
CA LEU A 10 -19.21 -12.04 -17.74
C LEU A 10 -18.51 -13.21 -17.02
N ARG A 11 -18.17 -13.08 -15.75
CA ARG A 11 -17.66 -14.18 -14.92
C ARG A 11 -18.74 -15.24 -14.65
N ARG A 12 -20.00 -14.81 -14.39
CA ARG A 12 -21.16 -15.72 -14.24
C ARG A 12 -21.42 -16.54 -15.50
N LEU A 13 -21.33 -15.91 -16.66
CA LEU A 13 -21.57 -16.58 -17.95
C LEU A 13 -20.51 -17.60 -18.34
N ARG A 14 -19.30 -17.54 -17.74
CA ARG A 14 -18.23 -18.51 -17.96
C ARG A 14 -18.31 -19.75 -17.07
N GLY A 15 -19.33 -19.85 -16.20
CA GLY A 15 -19.51 -21.03 -15.33
C GLY A 15 -18.39 -21.18 -14.28
N GLU A 16 -17.68 -20.10 -13.98
CA GLU A 16 -16.71 -20.07 -12.89
C GLU A 16 -17.51 -20.05 -11.58
N GLU A 17 -17.81 -21.24 -11.05
CA GLU A 17 -18.22 -21.35 -9.64
C GLU A 17 -17.21 -20.59 -8.79
N LYS A 18 -17.66 -19.82 -7.79
CA LYS A 18 -16.85 -19.11 -6.81
C LYS A 18 -15.99 -20.08 -5.97
N GLY A 19 -15.01 -20.69 -6.59
CA GLY A 19 -13.78 -21.06 -5.88
C GLY A 19 -13.11 -19.76 -5.47
N GLU A 20 -12.80 -19.58 -4.19
CA GLU A 20 -12.05 -18.42 -3.71
C GLU A 20 -10.80 -18.29 -4.58
N SER A 21 -10.71 -17.24 -5.38
CA SER A 21 -9.49 -16.97 -6.15
C SER A 21 -8.34 -16.78 -5.18
N ARG A 22 -7.25 -17.49 -5.40
CA ARG A 22 -6.09 -17.49 -4.53
C ARG A 22 -4.88 -16.89 -5.23
N MET A 23 -4.03 -16.25 -4.44
CA MET A 23 -2.79 -15.63 -4.90
C MET A 23 -1.65 -15.91 -3.94
N GLN A 24 -0.42 -15.91 -4.44
CA GLN A 24 0.76 -16.00 -3.58
C GLN A 24 1.02 -14.69 -2.85
N ALA A 25 1.42 -14.80 -1.59
CA ALA A 25 1.82 -13.67 -0.75
C ALA A 25 2.98 -14.04 0.16
N LEU A 26 3.83 -13.07 0.48
CA LEU A 26 4.87 -13.22 1.49
C LEU A 26 4.26 -12.93 2.87
N VAL A 27 4.10 -13.96 3.67
CA VAL A 27 3.34 -13.91 4.92
C VAL A 27 4.24 -14.10 6.12
N LYS A 28 4.20 -13.14 7.07
CA LYS A 28 4.69 -13.38 8.42
C LYS A 28 3.61 -14.12 9.20
N PHE A 29 3.94 -15.34 9.64
CA PHE A 29 2.97 -16.25 10.24
C PHE A 29 3.18 -16.49 11.74
N GLY A 30 4.29 -16.05 12.31
CA GLY A 30 4.63 -16.31 13.72
C GLY A 30 5.51 -15.23 14.33
N ARG A 31 5.69 -15.31 15.66
CA ARG A 31 6.52 -14.39 16.46
C ARG A 31 7.88 -14.99 16.76
N THR A 32 8.57 -15.46 15.73
CA THR A 32 9.92 -15.96 15.81
C THR A 32 10.74 -15.39 14.66
N ASP A 33 12.06 -15.35 14.84
CA ASP A 33 12.99 -15.01 13.77
C ASP A 33 12.77 -15.92 12.56
N GLY A 34 12.73 -15.34 11.37
CA GLY A 34 12.56 -16.07 10.13
C GLY A 34 11.13 -16.60 9.86
N ALA A 35 10.14 -16.32 10.71
CA ALA A 35 8.76 -16.80 10.51
C ALA A 35 8.02 -16.06 9.39
N VAL A 36 8.59 -16.12 8.18
CA VAL A 36 8.06 -15.52 6.94
C VAL A 36 8.20 -16.55 5.81
N GLU A 37 7.13 -16.79 5.06
CA GLU A 37 7.15 -17.72 3.92
C GLU A 37 6.13 -17.31 2.84
N LEU A 38 6.30 -17.82 1.64
CA LEU A 38 5.29 -17.72 0.58
C LEU A 38 4.12 -18.63 0.91
N ARG A 39 2.92 -18.06 0.93
CA ARG A 39 1.64 -18.78 1.14
C ARG A 39 0.63 -18.42 0.08
N ASP A 40 -0.26 -19.36 -0.20
CA ASP A 40 -1.48 -19.05 -0.93
C ASP A 40 -2.49 -18.41 0.04
N VAL A 41 -2.95 -17.21 -0.32
CA VAL A 41 -3.97 -16.44 0.39
C VAL A 41 -5.15 -16.15 -0.53
N SER A 42 -6.31 -15.86 0.04
CA SER A 42 -7.48 -15.44 -0.76
C SER A 42 -7.24 -14.06 -1.38
N GLU A 43 -7.63 -13.87 -2.62
CA GLU A 43 -7.65 -12.54 -3.23
C GLU A 43 -8.58 -11.61 -2.44
N PRO A 44 -8.20 -10.34 -2.22
CA PRO A 44 -9.06 -9.40 -1.50
C PRO A 44 -10.30 -9.08 -2.33
N THR A 45 -11.45 -9.03 -1.66
CA THR A 45 -12.69 -8.48 -2.23
C THR A 45 -12.79 -7.02 -1.84
N ILE A 46 -13.18 -6.16 -2.78
CA ILE A 46 -13.36 -4.73 -2.52
C ILE A 46 -14.79 -4.40 -2.12
N GLY A 47 -14.91 -3.45 -1.20
CA GLY A 47 -16.17 -2.80 -0.87
C GLY A 47 -16.58 -1.76 -1.93
N PRO A 48 -17.80 -1.18 -1.80
CA PRO A 48 -18.30 -0.20 -2.77
C PRO A 48 -17.45 1.08 -2.87
N ASP A 49 -16.69 1.41 -1.85
CA ASP A 49 -15.88 2.63 -1.73
C ASP A 49 -14.37 2.37 -1.87
N GLN A 50 -13.99 1.20 -2.40
CA GLN A 50 -12.60 0.78 -2.54
C GLN A 50 -12.24 0.48 -3.99
N VAL A 51 -10.95 0.36 -4.25
CA VAL A 51 -10.42 -0.16 -5.51
C VAL A 51 -9.56 -1.39 -5.26
N LEU A 52 -9.45 -2.26 -6.24
CA LEU A 52 -8.50 -3.37 -6.28
C LEU A 52 -7.29 -2.94 -7.08
N LEU A 53 -6.12 -2.95 -6.47
CA LEU A 53 -4.85 -2.69 -7.12
C LEU A 53 -4.17 -3.99 -7.52
N GLU A 54 -3.77 -4.13 -8.78
CA GLU A 54 -2.77 -5.11 -9.19
C GLU A 54 -1.40 -4.50 -8.96
N VAL A 55 -0.66 -5.02 -7.99
CA VAL A 55 0.68 -4.55 -7.62
C VAL A 55 1.65 -4.80 -8.77
N ARG A 56 2.41 -3.79 -9.17
CA ARG A 56 3.41 -3.84 -10.24
C ARG A 56 4.84 -3.74 -9.73
N ALA A 57 5.03 -3.01 -8.63
CA ALA A 57 6.30 -2.93 -7.93
C ALA A 57 6.06 -2.68 -6.44
N ALA A 58 6.93 -3.24 -5.60
CA ALA A 58 6.93 -3.01 -4.16
C ALA A 58 8.38 -2.95 -3.65
N GLY A 59 8.66 -1.97 -2.77
CA GLY A 59 9.92 -1.83 -2.07
C GLY A 59 9.98 -2.69 -0.81
N VAL A 60 11.20 -3.07 -0.41
CA VAL A 60 11.47 -3.75 0.86
C VAL A 60 12.05 -2.73 1.84
N CYS A 61 11.27 -2.39 2.86
CA CYS A 61 11.67 -1.47 3.93
C CYS A 61 12.51 -2.18 5.00
N GLY A 62 13.33 -1.43 5.72
CA GLY A 62 14.00 -1.92 6.92
C GLY A 62 13.03 -2.46 7.98
N SER A 63 11.81 -1.92 8.05
CA SER A 63 10.76 -2.42 8.95
C SER A 63 10.28 -3.83 8.58
N ASP A 64 10.26 -4.21 7.31
CA ASP A 64 9.95 -5.59 6.89
C ASP A 64 11.04 -6.56 7.41
N LEU A 65 12.31 -6.15 7.36
CA LEU A 65 13.43 -6.93 7.90
C LEU A 65 13.36 -7.03 9.43
N HIS A 66 12.95 -5.96 10.12
CA HIS A 66 12.72 -6.00 11.57
C HIS A 66 11.59 -6.97 11.93
N MET A 67 10.49 -6.96 11.18
CA MET A 67 9.40 -7.91 11.37
C MET A 67 9.82 -9.34 11.05
N TRP A 68 10.62 -9.55 10.00
CA TRP A 68 11.18 -10.88 9.69
C TRP A 68 11.99 -11.44 10.85
N ARG A 69 12.85 -10.60 11.49
CA ARG A 69 13.72 -10.99 12.62
C ARG A 69 13.06 -10.91 13.99
N GLU A 70 11.77 -10.57 14.07
CA GLU A 70 11.04 -10.30 15.33
C GLU A 70 11.72 -9.23 16.22
N HIS A 71 12.32 -8.21 15.59
CA HIS A 71 13.00 -7.09 16.27
C HIS A 71 12.16 -5.81 16.32
N GLN A 72 10.91 -5.81 15.81
CA GLN A 72 10.03 -4.65 15.85
C GLN A 72 9.48 -4.40 17.26
N SER A 73 9.36 -3.11 17.62
CA SER A 73 8.76 -2.67 18.90
C SER A 73 7.28 -2.28 18.78
N TRP A 74 6.73 -2.29 17.58
CA TRP A 74 5.32 -1.94 17.33
C TRP A 74 4.45 -3.18 17.18
N ALA A 75 3.12 -2.97 17.37
CA ALA A 75 2.15 -4.03 17.21
C ALA A 75 2.00 -4.45 15.73
N ILE A 76 1.91 -5.76 15.50
CA ILE A 76 1.57 -6.36 14.20
C ILE A 76 0.43 -7.35 14.36
N LYS A 77 -0.42 -7.45 13.34
CA LYS A 77 -1.41 -8.53 13.18
C LYS A 77 -0.70 -9.79 12.70
N LEU A 78 -1.13 -10.96 13.11
CA LEU A 78 -0.67 -12.25 12.57
C LEU A 78 -1.86 -13.16 12.26
N PRO A 79 -1.83 -13.93 11.16
CA PRO A 79 -0.85 -13.84 10.07
C PRO A 79 -0.97 -12.50 9.33
N LEU A 80 0.09 -12.08 8.64
CA LEU A 80 0.19 -10.77 8.00
C LEU A 80 0.92 -10.88 6.67
N VAL A 81 0.34 -10.36 5.60
CA VAL A 81 1.07 -10.10 4.35
C VAL A 81 1.93 -8.85 4.54
N LEU A 82 3.24 -8.96 4.29
CA LEU A 82 4.20 -7.87 4.42
C LEU A 82 4.15 -6.89 3.24
N GLY A 83 4.93 -5.79 3.33
CA GLY A 83 5.10 -4.78 2.28
C GLY A 83 4.15 -3.59 2.40
N HIS A 84 4.69 -2.37 2.31
CA HIS A 84 3.92 -1.12 2.43
C HIS A 84 4.42 0.00 1.51
N GLU A 85 5.49 -0.22 0.76
CA GLU A 85 6.03 0.68 -0.27
C GLU A 85 5.64 0.12 -1.63
N PHE A 86 4.54 0.56 -2.25
CA PHE A 86 4.06 -0.09 -3.47
C PHE A 86 3.29 0.83 -4.41
N CYS A 87 3.24 0.38 -5.66
CA CYS A 87 2.44 0.97 -6.70
C CYS A 87 1.88 -0.11 -7.64
N GLY A 88 0.90 0.26 -8.45
CA GLY A 88 0.28 -0.68 -9.36
C GLY A 88 -0.71 -0.04 -10.31
N VAL A 89 -1.55 -0.91 -10.87
CA VAL A 89 -2.63 -0.54 -11.79
C VAL A 89 -3.97 -0.88 -11.14
N ILE A 90 -4.95 -0.02 -11.28
CA ILE A 90 -6.31 -0.27 -10.80
C ILE A 90 -6.93 -1.38 -11.64
N ALA A 91 -7.21 -2.53 -11.02
CA ALA A 91 -7.82 -3.70 -11.66
C ALA A 91 -9.34 -3.71 -11.55
N GLU A 92 -9.89 -3.17 -10.45
CA GLU A 92 -11.34 -3.08 -10.22
C GLU A 92 -11.66 -1.82 -9.41
N VAL A 93 -12.84 -1.24 -9.65
CA VAL A 93 -13.32 -0.02 -9.00
C VAL A 93 -14.67 -0.29 -8.36
N GLY A 94 -14.81 0.01 -7.07
CA GLY A 94 -16.07 -0.07 -6.34
C GLY A 94 -17.10 0.93 -6.87
N ARG A 95 -18.37 0.57 -6.77
CA ARG A 95 -19.48 1.32 -7.41
C ARG A 95 -19.60 2.79 -6.98
N ASN A 96 -19.11 3.17 -5.82
CA ASN A 96 -19.17 4.54 -5.30
C ASN A 96 -17.92 5.36 -5.63
N VAL A 97 -16.88 4.74 -6.19
CA VAL A 97 -15.64 5.43 -6.57
C VAL A 97 -15.84 6.10 -7.92
N THR A 98 -15.71 7.41 -7.96
CA THR A 98 -15.96 8.25 -9.15
C THR A 98 -14.72 8.95 -9.67
N ASN A 99 -13.65 8.96 -8.89
CA ASN A 99 -12.43 9.72 -9.19
C ASN A 99 -11.28 8.87 -9.75
N PHE A 100 -11.51 7.56 -9.96
CA PHE A 100 -10.55 6.64 -10.56
C PHE A 100 -11.24 5.67 -11.53
N GLU A 101 -10.46 5.15 -12.50
CA GLU A 101 -10.90 4.17 -13.48
C GLU A 101 -9.95 2.96 -13.54
N VAL A 102 -10.48 1.84 -14.05
CA VAL A 102 -9.65 0.64 -14.31
C VAL A 102 -8.58 0.97 -15.35
N GLY A 103 -7.36 0.52 -15.09
CA GLY A 103 -6.19 0.77 -15.92
C GLY A 103 -5.34 1.96 -15.46
N GLU A 104 -5.81 2.83 -14.57
CA GLU A 104 -5.01 3.92 -14.05
C GLU A 104 -3.82 3.42 -13.21
N ARG A 105 -2.68 4.09 -13.38
CA ARG A 105 -1.43 3.81 -12.68
C ARG A 105 -1.36 4.65 -11.41
N VAL A 106 -1.16 4.01 -10.27
CA VAL A 106 -1.18 4.71 -8.98
C VAL A 106 -0.12 4.20 -8.01
N ALA A 107 0.44 5.12 -7.21
CA ALA A 107 1.18 4.83 -5.98
C ALA A 107 0.20 4.91 -4.80
N CYS A 108 0.47 4.14 -3.76
CA CYS A 108 -0.40 4.05 -2.59
C CYS A 108 0.33 4.46 -1.32
N GLU A 109 -0.36 5.24 -0.47
CA GLU A 109 0.13 5.55 0.87
C GLU A 109 -0.04 4.35 1.83
N THR A 110 0.59 4.44 2.99
CA THR A 110 0.61 3.35 3.97
C THR A 110 -0.64 3.24 4.85
N ALA A 111 -1.54 4.24 4.86
CA ALA A 111 -2.71 4.29 5.73
C ALA A 111 -3.90 3.48 5.18
N ALA A 112 -3.83 2.15 5.25
CA ALA A 112 -4.87 1.25 4.74
C ALA A 112 -6.27 1.58 5.28
N GLN A 113 -6.36 1.88 6.58
CA GLN A 113 -7.62 2.24 7.24
C GLN A 113 -7.42 3.34 8.27
N VAL A 114 -8.39 4.23 8.38
CA VAL A 114 -8.49 5.29 9.39
C VAL A 114 -9.95 5.46 9.81
N CYS A 115 -10.23 6.10 10.95
CA CYS A 115 -11.61 6.25 11.42
C CYS A 115 -12.45 7.27 10.63
N GLY A 116 -11.82 8.24 9.97
CA GLY A 116 -12.48 9.26 9.14
C GLY A 116 -13.13 10.42 9.92
N HIS A 117 -13.24 10.36 11.25
CA HIS A 117 -14.00 11.32 12.05
C HIS A 117 -13.24 11.94 13.24
N CYS A 118 -12.06 11.47 13.58
CA CYS A 118 -11.26 12.11 14.64
C CYS A 118 -10.65 13.43 14.14
N VAL A 119 -10.14 14.24 15.08
CA VAL A 119 -9.53 15.53 14.76
C VAL A 119 -8.44 15.42 13.69
N TYR A 120 -7.62 14.37 13.75
CA TYR A 120 -6.54 14.14 12.78
C TYR A 120 -7.08 13.79 11.38
N CYS A 121 -8.12 12.97 11.30
CA CYS A 121 -8.74 12.67 10.00
C CYS A 121 -9.41 13.89 9.38
N LEU A 122 -10.10 14.69 10.19
CA LEU A 122 -10.81 15.88 9.71
C LEU A 122 -9.87 17.03 9.34
N SER A 123 -8.66 17.09 9.93
CA SER A 123 -7.63 18.08 9.60
C SER A 123 -6.69 17.66 8.46
N GLY A 124 -6.89 16.47 7.84
CA GLY A 124 -6.01 15.95 6.80
C GLY A 124 -4.76 15.24 7.34
N SER A 125 -4.54 15.22 8.66
CA SER A 125 -3.41 14.53 9.31
C SER A 125 -3.77 13.08 9.67
N TYR A 126 -4.48 12.38 8.80
CA TYR A 126 -5.02 11.02 9.05
C TYR A 126 -3.95 9.96 9.31
N ASN A 127 -2.69 10.22 8.95
CA ASN A 127 -1.54 9.41 9.34
C ASN A 127 -1.36 9.35 10.87
N MET A 128 -1.89 10.33 11.62
CA MET A 128 -1.90 10.40 13.08
C MET A 128 -3.19 9.84 13.70
N CYS A 129 -4.08 9.24 12.91
CA CYS A 129 -5.32 8.66 13.42
C CYS A 129 -5.03 7.56 14.45
N PRO A 130 -5.60 7.61 15.68
CA PRO A 130 -5.33 6.62 16.74
C PRO A 130 -5.72 5.18 16.38
N THR A 131 -6.67 5.01 15.46
CA THR A 131 -7.12 3.70 14.97
C THR A 131 -6.62 3.39 13.57
N ARG A 132 -5.54 4.04 13.12
CA ARG A 132 -4.93 3.79 11.83
C ARG A 132 -4.42 2.35 11.75
N LEU A 133 -4.79 1.65 10.69
CA LEU A 133 -4.18 0.38 10.30
C LEU A 133 -3.23 0.64 9.12
N GLY A 134 -1.94 0.33 9.31
CA GLY A 134 -0.94 0.43 8.26
C GLY A 134 -0.82 -0.86 7.46
N TYR A 135 -0.64 -0.75 6.14
CA TYR A 135 -0.27 -1.88 5.31
C TYR A 135 1.02 -2.53 5.81
N GLY A 136 1.12 -3.85 5.69
CA GLY A 136 2.28 -4.61 6.12
C GLY A 136 2.56 -4.59 7.63
N ALA A 137 1.59 -4.12 8.45
CA ALA A 137 1.69 -4.12 9.92
C ALA A 137 0.39 -4.58 10.58
N LEU A 138 -0.67 -3.78 10.50
CA LEU A 138 -1.99 -4.10 11.07
C LEU A 138 -3.04 -4.42 10.00
N ALA A 139 -2.74 -4.13 8.73
CA ALA A 139 -3.47 -4.55 7.54
C ALA A 139 -2.53 -5.30 6.61
N ASP A 140 -3.06 -6.24 5.83
CA ASP A 140 -2.30 -7.00 4.87
C ASP A 140 -1.69 -6.08 3.82
N GLY A 141 -0.40 -6.27 3.56
CA GLY A 141 0.44 -5.43 2.71
C GLY A 141 0.50 -5.89 1.25
N ALA A 142 1.52 -5.44 0.55
CA ALA A 142 1.63 -5.50 -0.90
C ALA A 142 2.66 -6.50 -1.43
N PHE A 143 3.26 -7.35 -0.61
CA PHE A 143 4.05 -8.47 -1.12
C PHE A 143 3.14 -9.60 -1.57
N THR A 144 2.26 -9.25 -2.49
CA THR A 144 1.24 -10.09 -3.12
C THR A 144 0.80 -9.47 -4.44
N ARG A 145 -0.06 -10.17 -5.20
CA ARG A 145 -0.50 -9.67 -6.50
C ARG A 145 -1.57 -8.57 -6.39
N TYR A 146 -2.50 -8.69 -5.47
CA TYR A 146 -3.63 -7.75 -5.35
C TYR A 146 -3.76 -7.19 -3.95
N VAL A 147 -4.10 -5.88 -3.87
CA VAL A 147 -4.37 -5.16 -2.62
C VAL A 147 -5.65 -4.34 -2.77
N ALA A 148 -6.54 -4.43 -1.77
CA ALA A 148 -7.68 -3.52 -1.67
C ALA A 148 -7.24 -2.19 -1.06
N ALA A 149 -7.57 -1.08 -1.69
CA ALA A 149 -7.16 0.25 -1.26
C ALA A 149 -8.32 1.25 -1.24
N ARG A 150 -8.19 2.26 -0.38
CA ARG A 150 -9.09 3.43 -0.38
C ARG A 150 -8.65 4.42 -1.46
N PRO A 151 -9.56 5.00 -2.25
CA PRO A 151 -9.21 5.98 -3.29
C PRO A 151 -8.46 7.22 -2.75
N GLN A 152 -8.73 7.62 -1.48
CA GLN A 152 -8.17 8.83 -0.87
C GLN A 152 -6.65 8.77 -0.64
N ILE A 153 -6.06 7.59 -0.69
CA ILE A 153 -4.61 7.37 -0.47
C ILE A 153 -3.88 6.97 -1.75
N LEU A 154 -4.51 7.16 -2.90
CA LEU A 154 -3.95 6.82 -4.20
C LEU A 154 -3.55 8.08 -4.96
N HIS A 155 -2.35 8.04 -5.52
CA HIS A 155 -1.75 9.12 -6.30
C HIS A 155 -1.41 8.63 -7.70
N ARG A 156 -1.89 9.33 -8.74
CA ARG A 156 -1.62 8.99 -10.14
C ARG A 156 -0.14 9.08 -10.45
N ILE A 157 0.37 8.07 -11.12
CA ILE A 157 1.75 8.02 -11.62
C ILE A 157 1.76 8.52 -13.05
N PRO A 158 2.60 9.51 -13.40
CA PRO A 158 2.80 9.93 -14.78
C PRO A 158 3.26 8.76 -15.68
N ASP A 159 2.83 8.75 -16.93
CA ASP A 159 3.09 7.64 -17.88
C ASP A 159 4.57 7.37 -18.11
N ASN A 160 5.41 8.40 -18.03
CA ASN A 160 6.85 8.32 -18.21
C ASN A 160 7.62 7.84 -16.98
N VAL A 161 6.96 7.58 -15.84
CA VAL A 161 7.60 7.08 -14.63
C VAL A 161 7.43 5.55 -14.55
N PRO A 162 8.52 4.76 -14.58
CA PRO A 162 8.47 3.31 -14.40
C PRO A 162 7.91 2.93 -13.02
N PHE A 163 7.27 1.76 -12.91
CA PHE A 163 6.71 1.29 -11.64
C PHE A 163 7.77 1.09 -10.56
N GLU A 164 8.96 0.63 -10.95
CA GLU A 164 10.10 0.45 -10.04
C GLU A 164 10.53 1.78 -9.39
N HIS A 165 10.43 2.89 -10.11
CA HIS A 165 10.68 4.22 -9.56
C HIS A 165 9.48 4.72 -8.75
N ALA A 166 8.26 4.45 -9.20
CA ALA A 166 7.06 4.86 -8.50
C ALA A 166 6.89 4.18 -7.13
N ALA A 167 7.39 2.96 -6.96
CA ALA A 167 7.40 2.28 -5.66
C ALA A 167 8.27 3.00 -4.61
N LEU A 168 9.23 3.84 -5.03
CA LEU A 168 10.08 4.63 -4.15
C LEU A 168 9.39 5.90 -3.62
N VAL A 169 8.19 6.24 -4.09
CA VAL A 169 7.47 7.45 -3.64
C VAL A 169 7.25 7.44 -2.13
N GLU A 170 6.93 6.28 -1.54
CA GLU A 170 6.71 6.19 -0.10
C GLU A 170 7.98 6.55 0.69
N PRO A 171 9.14 5.88 0.51
CA PRO A 171 10.36 6.25 1.24
C PRO A 171 10.88 7.66 0.88
N ILE A 172 10.66 8.16 -0.34
CA ILE A 172 10.97 9.57 -0.70
C ILE A 172 10.12 10.52 0.15
N CYS A 173 8.83 10.23 0.38
CA CYS A 173 8.00 11.05 1.25
C CYS A 173 8.50 11.08 2.70
N VAL A 174 9.12 10.00 3.20
CA VAL A 174 9.77 9.97 4.51
C VAL A 174 10.96 10.96 4.55
N ALA A 175 11.83 10.91 3.54
CA ALA A 175 12.97 11.81 3.43
C ALA A 175 12.52 13.28 3.26
N TYR A 176 11.54 13.53 2.39
CA TYR A 176 10.95 14.86 2.19
C TYR A 176 10.35 15.42 3.47
N ASN A 177 9.55 14.63 4.19
CA ASN A 177 8.97 15.07 5.47
C ASN A 177 10.05 15.42 6.49
N ALA A 178 11.13 14.65 6.57
CA ALA A 178 12.22 14.91 7.49
C ALA A 178 12.99 16.21 7.15
N LEU A 179 13.30 16.42 5.88
CA LEU A 179 14.16 17.53 5.43
C LEU A 179 13.39 18.81 5.15
N VAL A 180 12.18 18.74 4.60
CA VAL A 180 11.44 19.91 4.13
C VAL A 180 10.37 20.31 5.12
N GLU A 181 9.56 19.34 5.61
CA GLU A 181 8.41 19.65 6.48
C GLU A 181 8.80 19.83 7.95
N LYS A 182 9.90 19.23 8.40
CA LYS A 182 10.32 19.24 9.81
C LYS A 182 11.56 20.10 10.09
N THR A 183 12.17 20.70 9.08
CA THR A 183 13.30 21.60 9.24
C THR A 183 13.06 22.94 8.54
N GLU A 184 13.78 23.97 8.95
CA GLU A 184 13.79 25.28 8.30
C GLU A 184 15.03 25.45 7.40
N MET A 185 15.46 24.38 6.74
CA MET A 185 16.65 24.36 5.90
C MET A 185 16.55 25.38 4.76
N LYS A 186 17.61 26.16 4.55
CA LYS A 186 17.69 27.22 3.54
C LYS A 186 18.78 26.95 2.52
N PRO A 187 18.68 27.50 1.30
CA PRO A 187 19.78 27.47 0.35
C PRO A 187 21.07 28.04 0.95
N GLY A 188 22.15 27.27 0.89
CA GLY A 188 23.45 27.61 1.47
C GLY A 188 23.74 27.00 2.84
N ASP A 189 22.79 26.36 3.48
CA ASP A 189 23.02 25.62 4.71
C ASP A 189 23.89 24.38 4.47
N LEU A 190 24.72 24.06 5.47
CA LEU A 190 25.49 22.81 5.49
C LEU A 190 24.64 21.70 6.05
N VAL A 191 24.38 20.68 5.26
CA VAL A 191 23.61 19.49 5.66
C VAL A 191 24.56 18.30 5.81
N VAL A 192 24.48 17.60 6.94
CA VAL A 192 25.20 16.36 7.18
C VAL A 192 24.21 15.21 7.27
N ILE A 193 24.32 14.24 6.37
CA ILE A 193 23.50 13.02 6.35
C ILE A 193 24.35 11.88 6.87
N GLN A 194 23.95 11.28 7.98
CA GLN A 194 24.62 10.13 8.56
C GLN A 194 23.91 8.84 8.14
N GLY A 195 24.62 8.02 7.37
CA GLY A 195 24.15 6.72 6.87
C GLY A 195 23.57 6.80 5.47
N PRO A 196 24.29 6.26 4.45
CA PRO A 196 23.84 6.23 3.06
C PRO A 196 22.92 5.02 2.79
N GLY A 197 21.95 4.78 3.67
CA GLY A 197 20.86 3.84 3.45
C GLY A 197 19.79 4.42 2.52
N PRO A 198 18.72 3.67 2.21
CA PRO A 198 17.67 4.12 1.28
C PRO A 198 17.15 5.54 1.60
N ILE A 199 16.84 5.83 2.84
CA ILE A 199 16.34 7.15 3.26
C ILE A 199 17.44 8.22 3.15
N GLY A 200 18.71 7.89 3.47
CA GLY A 200 19.80 8.86 3.41
C GLY A 200 20.28 9.21 2.00
N ILE A 201 19.93 8.40 1.00
CA ILE A 201 20.26 8.62 -0.42
C ILE A 201 19.15 9.46 -1.10
N MET A 202 17.90 9.34 -0.66
CA MET A 202 16.72 10.06 -1.16
C MET A 202 16.67 11.49 -0.61
#